data_8973cffdda212e4665af4c55b834ee8e
#
_entry.id   8973cffdda212e4665af4c55b834ee8e
#
_cell.length_a   1.000
_cell.length_b   1.000
_cell.length_c   1.000
_cell.angle_alpha   90.00
_cell.angle_beta   90.00
_cell.angle_gamma   90.00
#
_symmetry.space_group_name_H-M   'P 1'
#
loop_
_entity.id
_entity.type
_entity.pdbx_description
1 polymer ?
#
loop_
_entity_poly.entity_id
_entity_poly.type
_entity_poly.pdbx_seq_one_letter_code
_entity_poly.pdbx_strand_id
1 'polypeptide(L)'
;MFDKLKMRSRYIFGLRRFLRQRLSPEQCRRMIAEQLQNRGEMFLRIVRRGIYEYSKSPYRRLLAHAGMEFGDLAGWVRKDGVEAALQQLYRAGVYVTHDEFKCRRPIQRGSLTFSVRSHDFDNPLLARHYETQTGGSRGAGTRVIIDFD
;
A
#
# COMPACT_ATOMS: atom_id res chain seq x y z
N MET A 1 -0.68 3.07 27.29
CA MET A 1 -0.76 4.52 27.54
C MET A 1 0.29 5.32 26.78
N PHE A 2 1.55 4.88 26.76
CA PHE A 2 2.67 5.53 26.03
C PHE A 2 2.50 5.64 24.50
N ASP A 3 1.84 4.66 23.86
CA ASP A 3 1.64 4.70 22.39
C ASP A 3 0.69 5.80 21.94
N LYS A 4 -0.38 6.07 22.70
CA LYS A 4 -1.31 7.16 22.37
C LYS A 4 -0.66 8.54 22.50
N LEU A 5 0.25 8.71 23.47
CA LEU A 5 0.96 9.97 23.68
C LEU A 5 1.97 10.22 22.55
N LYS A 6 2.72 9.20 22.15
CA LYS A 6 3.64 9.25 20.99
C LYS A 6 2.88 9.53 19.68
N MET A 7 1.72 8.91 19.50
CA MET A 7 0.87 9.15 18.33
C MET A 7 0.36 10.60 18.29
N ARG A 8 -0.09 11.14 19.42
CA ARG A 8 -0.54 12.55 19.51
C ARG A 8 0.60 13.53 19.22
N SER A 9 1.79 13.31 19.74
CA SER A 9 2.93 14.19 19.46
C SER A 9 3.31 14.13 17.97
N ARG A 10 3.40 12.95 17.37
CA ARG A 10 3.65 12.78 15.93
C ARG A 10 2.58 13.48 15.08
N TYR A 11 1.30 13.34 15.45
CA TYR A 11 0.20 14.03 14.77
C TYR A 11 0.38 15.54 14.80
N ILE A 12 0.61 16.15 15.98
CA ILE A 12 0.76 17.59 16.12
C ILE A 12 1.96 18.10 15.32
N PHE A 13 3.11 17.44 15.41
CA PHE A 13 4.31 17.84 14.68
C PHE A 13 4.16 17.64 13.17
N GLY A 14 3.61 16.51 12.72
CA GLY A 14 3.35 16.24 11.31
C GLY A 14 2.35 17.23 10.71
N LEU A 15 1.21 17.46 11.39
CA LEU A 15 0.20 18.42 10.96
C LEU A 15 0.78 19.85 10.88
N ARG A 16 1.56 20.27 11.89
CA ARG A 16 2.18 21.60 11.90
C ARG A 16 3.17 21.76 10.74
N ARG A 17 3.96 20.73 10.43
CA ARG A 17 4.86 20.70 9.28
C ARG A 17 4.09 20.79 7.98
N PHE A 18 3.06 19.96 7.81
CA PHE A 18 2.18 19.94 6.64
C PHE A 18 1.55 21.33 6.38
N LEU A 19 0.96 21.96 7.40
CA LEU A 19 0.34 23.28 7.28
C LEU A 19 1.31 24.42 6.97
N ARG A 20 2.62 24.23 7.22
CA ARG A 20 3.65 25.20 6.87
C ARG A 20 4.15 25.07 5.43
N GLN A 21 3.91 23.93 4.79
CA GLN A 21 4.28 23.72 3.39
C GLN A 21 3.34 24.52 2.49
N ARG A 22 3.87 25.55 1.85
CA ARG A 22 3.14 26.33 0.84
C ARG A 22 3.65 25.89 -0.52
N LEU A 23 2.81 25.18 -1.26
CA LEU A 23 3.11 24.78 -2.63
C LEU A 23 2.39 25.70 -3.58
N SER A 24 3.10 26.24 -4.59
CA SER A 24 2.44 26.94 -5.68
C SER A 24 1.79 25.94 -6.66
N PRO A 25 0.78 26.36 -7.43
CA PRO A 25 0.18 25.50 -8.47
C PRO A 25 1.22 24.98 -9.47
N GLU A 26 2.24 25.76 -9.81
CA GLU A 26 3.31 25.37 -10.72
C GLU A 26 4.22 24.30 -10.10
N GLN A 27 4.52 24.41 -8.81
CA GLN A 27 5.26 23.38 -8.07
C GLN A 27 4.47 22.07 -8.03
N CYS A 28 3.17 22.12 -7.74
CA CYS A 28 2.31 20.94 -7.77
C CYS A 28 2.29 20.27 -9.13
N ARG A 29 2.13 21.03 -10.23
CA ARG A 29 2.15 20.50 -11.59
C ARG A 29 3.48 19.80 -11.91
N ARG A 30 4.60 20.42 -11.57
CA ARG A 30 5.94 19.81 -11.76
C ARG A 30 6.06 18.50 -10.98
N MET A 31 5.72 18.50 -9.70
CA MET A 31 5.78 17.30 -8.86
C MET A 31 4.93 16.16 -9.44
N ILE A 32 3.69 16.46 -9.88
CA ILE A 32 2.82 15.47 -10.50
C ILE A 32 3.45 14.93 -11.80
N ALA A 33 3.98 15.80 -12.66
CA ALA A 33 4.61 15.39 -13.91
C ALA A 33 5.82 14.49 -13.65
N GLU A 34 6.68 14.84 -12.70
CA GLU A 34 7.84 14.02 -12.29
C GLU A 34 7.41 12.66 -11.73
N GLN A 35 6.37 12.64 -10.88
CA GLN A 35 5.84 11.38 -10.34
C GLN A 35 5.26 10.48 -11.44
N LEU A 36 4.55 11.05 -12.42
CA LEU A 36 4.01 10.30 -13.54
C LEU A 36 5.13 9.74 -14.44
N GLN A 37 6.16 10.52 -14.72
CA GLN A 37 7.32 10.06 -15.49
C GLN A 37 8.06 8.92 -14.79
N ASN A 38 8.20 8.99 -13.46
CA ASN A 38 8.94 8.01 -12.67
C ASN A 38 8.04 6.92 -12.07
N ARG A 39 6.76 6.82 -12.48
CA ARG A 39 5.77 5.95 -11.85
C ARG A 39 6.17 4.47 -11.82
N GLY A 40 6.85 3.99 -12.84
CA GLY A 40 7.31 2.60 -12.93
C GLY A 40 8.34 2.29 -11.83
N GLU A 41 9.37 3.10 -11.70
CA GLU A 41 10.41 2.90 -10.67
C GLU A 41 9.86 3.17 -9.26
N MET A 42 8.94 4.12 -9.10
CA MET A 42 8.25 4.35 -7.83
C MET A 42 7.40 3.14 -7.43
N PHE A 43 6.66 2.56 -8.36
CA PHE A 43 5.89 1.33 -8.15
C PHE A 43 6.82 0.18 -7.74
N LEU A 44 7.90 -0.06 -8.47
CA LEU A 44 8.86 -1.11 -8.15
C LEU A 44 9.49 -0.92 -6.77
N ARG A 45 9.83 0.31 -6.39
CA ARG A 45 10.36 0.61 -5.06
C ARG A 45 9.36 0.29 -3.94
N ILE A 46 8.08 0.66 -4.12
CA ILE A 46 7.02 0.39 -3.15
C ILE A 46 6.79 -1.13 -3.03
N VAL A 47 6.68 -1.82 -4.15
CA VAL A 47 6.45 -3.27 -4.18
C VAL A 47 7.62 -4.03 -3.55
N ARG A 48 8.85 -3.66 -3.89
CA ARG A 48 10.04 -4.29 -3.31
C ARG A 48 10.03 -4.16 -1.79
N ARG A 49 9.96 -2.92 -1.27
CA ARG A 49 10.07 -2.65 0.16
C ARG A 49 8.81 -3.02 0.95
N GLY A 50 7.62 -2.78 0.35
CA GLY A 50 6.33 -2.98 1.02
C GLY A 50 5.77 -4.39 0.89
N ILE A 51 6.26 -5.19 -0.06
CA ILE A 51 5.75 -6.55 -0.30
C ILE A 51 6.86 -7.59 -0.19
N TYR A 52 7.87 -7.56 -1.05
CA TYR A 52 8.90 -8.61 -1.08
C TYR A 52 9.79 -8.63 0.16
N GLU A 53 10.19 -7.46 0.65
CA GLU A 53 11.01 -7.31 1.86
C GLU A 53 10.18 -7.28 3.15
N TYR A 54 8.83 -7.21 3.06
CA TYR A 54 7.93 -7.16 4.20
C TYR A 54 7.23 -8.51 4.43
N SER A 55 7.71 -9.27 5.42
CA SER A 55 7.25 -10.65 5.67
C SER A 55 5.76 -10.78 6.02
N LYS A 56 5.11 -9.72 6.53
CA LYS A 56 3.70 -9.72 6.91
C LYS A 56 2.75 -9.45 5.76
N SER A 57 3.26 -9.01 4.59
CA SER A 57 2.40 -8.69 3.45
C SER A 57 1.66 -9.93 2.94
N PRO A 58 0.31 -9.90 2.82
CA PRO A 58 -0.46 -10.98 2.22
C PRO A 58 -0.06 -11.24 0.76
N TYR A 59 0.31 -10.19 0.03
CA TYR A 59 0.76 -10.29 -1.36
C TYR A 59 2.03 -11.14 -1.53
N ARG A 60 2.90 -11.17 -0.52
CA ARG A 60 4.10 -12.01 -0.57
C ARG A 60 3.77 -13.50 -0.69
N ARG A 61 2.71 -13.95 0.01
CA ARG A 61 2.25 -15.35 -0.10
C ARG A 61 1.64 -15.65 -1.46
N LEU A 62 0.89 -14.69 -2.02
CA LEU A 62 0.32 -14.83 -3.35
C LEU A 62 1.40 -14.87 -4.44
N LEU A 63 2.40 -13.99 -4.35
CA LEU A 63 3.55 -13.97 -5.27
C LEU A 63 4.35 -15.28 -5.21
N ALA A 64 4.65 -15.76 -4.00
CA ALA A 64 5.34 -17.02 -3.82
C ALA A 64 4.54 -18.22 -4.39
N HIS A 65 3.21 -18.24 -4.19
CA HIS A 65 2.34 -19.28 -4.74
C HIS A 65 2.29 -19.25 -6.27
N ALA A 66 2.34 -18.05 -6.85
CA ALA A 66 2.39 -17.85 -8.30
C ALA A 66 3.79 -18.07 -8.90
N GLY A 67 4.80 -18.36 -8.07
CA GLY A 67 6.19 -18.55 -8.52
C GLY A 67 6.83 -17.27 -9.06
N MET A 68 6.39 -16.08 -8.58
CA MET A 68 6.82 -14.79 -9.11
C MET A 68 7.88 -14.14 -8.23
N GLU A 69 9.04 -13.91 -8.78
CA GLU A 69 10.11 -13.17 -8.14
C GLU A 69 10.06 -11.67 -8.50
N PHE A 70 10.75 -10.86 -7.70
CA PHE A 70 10.82 -9.43 -7.96
C PHE A 70 11.42 -9.09 -9.32
N GLY A 71 12.38 -9.90 -9.79
CA GLY A 71 13.01 -9.73 -11.11
C GLY A 71 12.03 -9.81 -12.27
N ASP A 72 11.09 -10.77 -12.20
CA ASP A 72 10.06 -10.97 -13.24
C ASP A 72 9.15 -9.75 -13.33
N LEU A 73 8.64 -9.31 -12.18
CA LEU A 73 7.80 -8.13 -12.10
C LEU A 73 8.52 -6.87 -12.59
N ALA A 74 9.78 -6.69 -12.21
CA ALA A 74 10.59 -5.56 -12.64
C ALA A 74 10.81 -5.57 -14.17
N GLY A 75 11.02 -6.75 -14.75
CA GLY A 75 11.11 -6.94 -16.20
C GLY A 75 9.83 -6.50 -16.92
N TRP A 76 8.66 -6.95 -16.44
CA TRP A 76 7.36 -6.57 -17.02
C TRP A 76 7.09 -5.06 -16.92
N VAL A 77 7.34 -4.48 -15.75
CA VAL A 77 7.10 -3.03 -15.55
C VAL A 77 7.98 -2.19 -16.47
N ARG A 78 9.25 -2.56 -16.67
CA ARG A 78 10.16 -1.82 -17.55
C ARG A 78 9.85 -2.01 -19.02
N LYS A 79 9.37 -3.20 -19.39
CA LYS A 79 9.06 -3.52 -20.79
C LYS A 79 7.69 -2.99 -21.20
N ASP A 80 6.65 -3.28 -20.40
CA ASP A 80 5.25 -3.16 -20.80
C ASP A 80 4.48 -2.13 -19.96
N GLY A 81 5.13 -1.56 -18.93
CA GLY A 81 4.53 -0.60 -18.01
C GLY A 81 3.78 -1.23 -16.83
N VAL A 82 3.37 -0.37 -15.87
CA VAL A 82 2.75 -0.80 -14.62
C VAL A 82 1.41 -1.51 -14.85
N GLU A 83 0.58 -1.00 -15.76
CA GLU A 83 -0.75 -1.54 -16.03
C GLU A 83 -0.69 -2.96 -16.58
N ALA A 84 0.18 -3.20 -17.55
CA ALA A 84 0.35 -4.53 -18.13
C ALA A 84 0.88 -5.51 -17.08
N ALA A 85 1.84 -5.09 -16.24
CA ALA A 85 2.34 -5.88 -15.14
C ALA A 85 1.25 -6.24 -14.12
N LEU A 86 0.38 -5.28 -13.74
CA LEU A 86 -0.75 -5.52 -12.85
C LEU A 86 -1.76 -6.52 -13.45
N GLN A 87 -2.01 -6.45 -14.77
CA GLN A 87 -2.86 -7.43 -15.43
C GLN A 87 -2.27 -8.83 -15.41
N GLN A 88 -0.95 -8.96 -15.58
CA GLN A 88 -0.27 -10.26 -15.48
C GLN A 88 -0.36 -10.82 -14.06
N LEU A 89 -0.13 -9.99 -13.04
CA LEU A 89 -0.32 -10.37 -11.64
C LEU A 89 -1.76 -10.85 -11.37
N TYR A 90 -2.75 -10.10 -11.87
CA TYR A 90 -4.16 -10.49 -11.73
C TYR A 90 -4.47 -11.86 -12.34
N ARG A 91 -4.00 -12.11 -13.58
CA ARG A 91 -4.17 -13.39 -14.28
C ARG A 91 -3.48 -14.55 -13.55
N ALA A 92 -2.39 -14.27 -12.86
CA ALA A 92 -1.66 -15.24 -12.04
C ALA A 92 -2.27 -15.45 -10.64
N GLY A 93 -3.41 -14.81 -10.34
CA GLY A 93 -4.07 -14.94 -9.04
C GLY A 93 -3.51 -14.04 -7.93
N VAL A 94 -2.58 -13.14 -8.28
CA VAL A 94 -1.99 -12.18 -7.32
C VAL A 94 -2.87 -10.94 -7.21
N TYR A 95 -3.98 -11.07 -6.51
CA TYR A 95 -4.91 -9.99 -6.20
C TYR A 95 -5.63 -10.26 -4.88
N VAL A 96 -6.31 -9.26 -4.34
CA VAL A 96 -7.16 -9.36 -3.14
C VAL A 96 -8.52 -8.78 -3.48
N THR A 97 -9.58 -9.53 -3.23
CA THR A 97 -10.95 -9.05 -3.41
C THR A 97 -11.37 -8.15 -2.25
N HIS A 98 -12.46 -7.41 -2.43
CA HIS A 98 -12.99 -6.53 -1.37
C HIS A 98 -13.30 -7.29 -0.07
N ASP A 99 -13.90 -8.49 -0.16
CA ASP A 99 -14.26 -9.27 1.04
C ASP A 99 -13.04 -9.87 1.74
N GLU A 100 -12.02 -10.27 0.98
CA GLU A 100 -10.73 -10.70 1.51
C GLU A 100 -10.02 -9.54 2.22
N PHE A 101 -10.00 -8.35 1.60
CA PHE A 101 -9.44 -7.14 2.19
C PHE A 101 -10.16 -6.73 3.49
N LYS A 102 -11.50 -6.88 3.52
CA LYS A 102 -12.32 -6.64 4.72
C LYS A 102 -12.25 -7.78 5.75
N CYS A 103 -11.41 -8.79 5.52
CA CYS A 103 -11.25 -9.95 6.39
C CYS A 103 -12.56 -10.74 6.65
N ARG A 104 -13.51 -10.67 5.71
CA ARG A 104 -14.79 -11.38 5.81
C ARG A 104 -14.67 -12.83 5.40
N ARG A 105 -13.68 -13.16 4.58
CA ARG A 105 -13.35 -14.51 4.13
C ARG A 105 -11.83 -14.66 3.96
N PRO A 106 -11.31 -15.89 4.03
CA PRO A 106 -9.90 -16.15 3.74
C PRO A 106 -9.57 -15.87 2.27
N ILE A 107 -8.30 -15.57 2.00
CA ILE A 107 -7.77 -15.54 0.64
C ILE A 107 -7.59 -16.98 0.17
N GLN A 108 -8.15 -17.31 -1.00
CA GLN A 108 -8.06 -18.65 -1.60
C GLN A 108 -7.65 -18.55 -3.08
N ARG A 109 -6.55 -19.24 -3.44
CA ARG A 109 -6.06 -19.35 -4.82
C ARG A 109 -5.56 -20.77 -5.05
N GLY A 110 -6.33 -21.56 -5.80
CA GLY A 110 -6.03 -23.00 -5.97
C GLY A 110 -5.88 -23.70 -4.63
N SER A 111 -4.72 -24.30 -4.39
CA SER A 111 -4.37 -24.98 -3.13
C SER A 111 -3.97 -24.05 -1.98
N LEU A 112 -3.69 -22.78 -2.26
CA LEU A 112 -3.33 -21.80 -1.23
C LEU A 112 -4.58 -21.28 -0.54
N THR A 113 -4.67 -21.41 0.79
CA THR A 113 -5.71 -20.79 1.62
C THR A 113 -5.10 -20.21 2.88
N PHE A 114 -5.41 -18.95 3.20
CA PHE A 114 -4.96 -18.31 4.44
C PHE A 114 -5.87 -17.12 4.83
N SER A 115 -5.96 -16.89 6.13
CA SER A 115 -6.67 -15.73 6.68
C SER A 115 -5.73 -14.54 6.85
N VAL A 116 -6.29 -13.34 6.75
CA VAL A 116 -5.60 -12.06 6.92
C VAL A 116 -6.28 -11.22 7.98
N ARG A 117 -5.56 -10.25 8.52
CA ARG A 117 -6.04 -9.22 9.43
C ARG A 117 -5.91 -7.86 8.75
N SER A 118 -6.73 -6.90 9.15
CA SER A 118 -6.68 -5.55 8.57
C SER A 118 -5.28 -4.89 8.63
N HIS A 119 -4.49 -5.21 9.67
CA HIS A 119 -3.12 -4.72 9.84
C HIS A 119 -2.11 -5.33 8.86
N ASP A 120 -2.42 -6.47 8.26
CA ASP A 120 -1.52 -7.13 7.30
C ASP A 120 -1.46 -6.36 5.97
N PHE A 121 -2.43 -5.47 5.73
CA PHE A 121 -2.48 -4.56 4.56
C PHE A 121 -1.87 -3.19 4.82
N ASP A 122 -1.31 -2.95 6.01
CA ASP A 122 -0.67 -1.68 6.31
C ASP A 122 0.55 -1.46 5.42
N ASN A 123 0.68 -0.26 4.92
CA ASN A 123 1.91 0.14 4.25
C ASN A 123 3.02 0.34 5.30
N PRO A 124 4.08 -0.50 5.30
CA PRO A 124 5.15 -0.39 6.29
C PRO A 124 6.04 0.85 6.10
N LEU A 125 5.89 1.56 4.97
CA LEU A 125 6.69 2.74 4.64
C LEU A 125 6.11 4.03 5.21
N LEU A 126 4.86 4.00 5.72
CA LEU A 126 4.20 5.17 6.29
C LEU A 126 4.69 5.46 7.72
N ALA A 127 4.83 6.73 8.06
CA ALA A 127 5.24 7.19 9.38
C ALA A 127 4.17 7.00 10.47
N ARG A 128 2.91 6.71 10.09
CA ARG A 128 1.76 6.47 10.99
C ARG A 128 1.54 7.62 11.98
N HIS A 129 1.28 8.80 11.46
CA HIS A 129 1.01 9.96 12.29
C HIS A 129 -0.30 9.85 13.05
N TYR A 130 -1.34 9.31 12.42
CA TYR A 130 -2.66 9.15 13.03
C TYR A 130 -3.40 7.94 12.48
N GLU A 131 -4.13 7.25 13.33
CA GLU A 131 -5.02 6.15 12.95
C GLU A 131 -6.47 6.53 13.22
N THR A 132 -7.34 6.37 12.24
CA THR A 132 -8.76 6.66 12.31
C THR A 132 -9.57 5.57 11.60
N GLN A 133 -10.89 5.69 11.66
CA GLN A 133 -11.82 4.84 10.93
C GLN A 133 -12.72 5.68 10.03
N THR A 134 -13.00 5.18 8.84
CA THR A 134 -14.00 5.81 7.97
C THR A 134 -15.39 5.65 8.58
N GLY A 135 -16.26 6.65 8.41
CA GLY A 135 -17.67 6.51 8.76
C GLY A 135 -18.30 5.39 7.92
N GLY A 136 -18.94 4.43 8.59
CA GLY A 136 -19.61 3.32 7.91
C GLY A 136 -21.11 3.45 8.05
N SER A 137 -21.84 3.82 6.98
CA SER A 137 -23.31 3.83 6.95
C SER A 137 -23.90 2.41 6.87
N ARG A 138 -23.11 1.39 6.50
CA ARG A 138 -23.55 0.01 6.28
C ARG A 138 -22.68 -1.05 6.96
N GLY A 139 -21.95 -0.69 8.03
CA GLY A 139 -21.10 -1.63 8.78
C GLY A 139 -19.92 -0.95 9.48
N ALA A 140 -19.04 -1.77 10.07
CA ALA A 140 -17.83 -1.26 10.73
C ALA A 140 -16.95 -0.47 9.76
N GLY A 141 -16.51 0.71 10.16
CA GLY A 141 -15.61 1.57 9.38
C GLY A 141 -14.30 0.87 9.04
N THR A 142 -13.68 1.29 7.95
CA THR A 142 -12.34 0.82 7.58
C THR A 142 -11.31 1.63 8.34
N ARG A 143 -10.34 0.95 8.93
CA ARG A 143 -9.18 1.57 9.54
C ARG A 143 -8.34 2.28 8.46
N VAL A 144 -7.97 3.52 8.74
CA VAL A 144 -7.16 4.36 7.86
C VAL A 144 -5.98 4.93 8.64
N ILE A 145 -4.80 4.85 8.04
CA ILE A 145 -3.59 5.47 8.56
C ILE A 145 -3.37 6.77 7.80
N ILE A 146 -3.21 7.87 8.54
CA ILE A 146 -2.88 9.18 7.99
C ILE A 146 -1.39 9.42 8.18
N ASP A 147 -0.73 9.76 7.09
CA ASP A 147 0.65 10.19 7.01
C ASP A 147 0.69 11.63 6.46
N PHE A 148 1.54 12.48 7.04
CA PHE A 148 1.72 13.87 6.63
C PHE A 148 3.03 14.12 5.89
N ASP A 149 3.82 13.06 5.65
CA ASP A 149 5.11 13.15 4.92
C ASP A 149 4.95 12.97 3.41
#